data_c071442117c4867eda4518ab8fde6282
#
_entry.id   c071442117c4867eda4518ab8fde6282
#
_cell.length_a   1.000
_cell.length_b   1.000
_cell.length_c   1.000
_cell.angle_alpha   90.00
_cell.angle_beta   90.00
_cell.angle_gamma   90.00
#
_symmetry.space_group_name_H-M   'P 1'
#
loop_
_entity.id
_entity.type
_entity.pdbx_description
1 polymer ?
#
loop_
_entity_poly.entity_id
_entity_poly.type
_entity_poly.pdbx_seq_one_letter_code
_entity_poly.pdbx_strand_id
1 'polypeptide(L)'
;MSDSIVKVEKLYHRYTTQWAVQDLSFEIRNQGVLGLLGANGAGKSTTMNIMCGVLNQTSGNIFINGINLRENPIEAKKYIGFLPQKPPLNPDMTVDEYLHFCAHLRRMDGKKVPYAVEAAKERCAISHFSRRLLRNLSGGYQQRVGIAQAIIHNPKVVVFDEPTNGLDPIQIVEIRNLIKEIATDRAVILSTHILPEVQVSCDDIIMITQGKCVFSGSIEEFDNYIEPNSLVVSLDAAPTVDALLAIPAISHVEKLTEKRYRLFFTDATDIADHVVHAAVAGDWKLTEINLERGSLDEVFAQLSGKSRVSKL
;
A
#
# COMPACT_ATOMS: atom_id res chain seq x y z
N MET A 1 3.83 -9.66 27.18
CA MET A 1 2.57 -9.47 26.43
C MET A 1 2.98 -9.27 24.98
N SER A 2 2.39 -9.95 24.02
CA SER A 2 2.78 -9.78 22.62
C SER A 2 2.53 -8.33 22.22
N ASP A 3 3.54 -7.72 21.61
CA ASP A 3 3.51 -6.31 21.15
C ASP A 3 2.63 -6.14 19.87
N SER A 4 1.90 -7.22 19.51
CA SER A 4 1.08 -7.28 18.30
C SER A 4 -0.40 -7.03 18.59
N ILE A 5 -1.01 -6.08 17.86
CA ILE A 5 -2.43 -5.76 17.95
C ILE A 5 -3.30 -6.68 17.10
N VAL A 6 -2.76 -7.19 15.99
CA VAL A 6 -3.41 -8.16 15.12
C VAL A 6 -2.50 -9.36 14.96
N LYS A 7 -3.07 -10.55 15.08
CA LYS A 7 -2.39 -11.81 14.79
C LYS A 7 -3.25 -12.65 13.86
N VAL A 8 -2.69 -13.03 12.74
CA VAL A 8 -3.30 -13.92 11.75
C VAL A 8 -2.56 -15.24 11.77
N GLU A 9 -3.26 -16.35 11.96
CA GLU A 9 -2.70 -17.68 12.09
C GLU A 9 -3.31 -18.63 11.08
N LYS A 10 -2.48 -19.15 10.17
CA LYS A 10 -2.83 -20.15 9.16
C LYS A 10 -4.16 -19.87 8.48
N LEU A 11 -4.31 -18.65 7.99
CA LEU A 11 -5.53 -18.18 7.35
C LEU A 11 -5.69 -18.82 5.98
N TYR A 12 -6.85 -19.43 5.76
CA TYR A 12 -7.27 -19.98 4.48
C TYR A 12 -8.65 -19.46 4.11
N HIS A 13 -8.82 -19.12 2.84
CA HIS A 13 -10.14 -18.81 2.29
C HIS A 13 -10.25 -19.25 0.83
N ARG A 14 -11.38 -19.87 0.50
CA ARG A 14 -11.72 -20.22 -0.89
C ARG A 14 -13.11 -19.75 -1.26
N TYR A 15 -13.24 -19.26 -2.48
CA TYR A 15 -14.52 -19.03 -3.12
C TYR A 15 -14.87 -20.27 -3.95
N THR A 16 -15.92 -20.99 -3.57
CA THR A 16 -16.28 -22.27 -4.20
C THR A 16 -15.09 -23.24 -4.29
N THR A 17 -14.40 -23.29 -5.43
CA THR A 17 -13.25 -24.16 -5.69
C THR A 17 -11.90 -23.44 -5.73
N GLN A 18 -11.92 -22.10 -5.92
CA GLN A 18 -10.69 -21.32 -6.07
C GLN A 18 -10.18 -20.82 -4.72
N TRP A 19 -8.93 -21.12 -4.39
CA TRP A 19 -8.27 -20.57 -3.22
C TRP A 19 -7.88 -19.12 -3.44
N ALA A 20 -8.37 -18.23 -2.59
CA ALA A 20 -8.01 -16.81 -2.59
C ALA A 20 -6.94 -16.49 -1.55
N VAL A 21 -6.89 -17.25 -0.45
CA VAL A 21 -5.88 -17.13 0.62
C VAL A 21 -5.48 -18.53 1.06
N GLN A 22 -4.16 -18.76 1.20
CA GLN A 22 -3.59 -20.05 1.53
C GLN A 22 -2.45 -19.88 2.54
N ASP A 23 -2.59 -20.48 3.71
CA ASP A 23 -1.57 -20.53 4.76
C ASP A 23 -0.94 -19.18 5.12
N LEU A 24 -1.79 -18.14 5.20
CA LEU A 24 -1.31 -16.81 5.50
C LEU A 24 -1.22 -16.62 7.02
N SER A 25 0.00 -16.32 7.50
CA SER A 25 0.27 -16.05 8.92
C SER A 25 1.16 -14.83 9.05
N PHE A 26 0.77 -13.88 9.90
CA PHE A 26 1.54 -12.67 10.19
C PHE A 26 1.02 -11.97 11.45
N GLU A 27 1.83 -11.05 11.97
CA GLU A 27 1.49 -10.22 13.11
C GLU A 27 1.66 -8.74 12.76
N ILE A 28 0.86 -7.88 13.38
CA ILE A 28 0.88 -6.44 13.16
C ILE A 28 1.15 -5.76 14.49
N ARG A 29 2.12 -4.84 14.52
CA ARG A 29 2.47 -4.06 15.70
C ARG A 29 1.36 -3.10 16.11
N ASN A 30 1.43 -2.57 17.33
CA ASN A 30 0.42 -1.65 17.89
C ASN A 30 0.37 -0.29 17.21
N GLN A 31 1.41 0.11 16.47
CA GLN A 31 1.55 1.40 15.80
C GLN A 31 2.30 1.24 14.49
N GLY A 32 2.18 2.25 13.60
CA GLY A 32 2.84 2.28 12.30
C GLY A 32 1.95 1.81 11.17
N VAL A 33 2.50 1.83 9.97
CA VAL A 33 1.80 1.45 8.72
C VAL A 33 2.35 0.13 8.19
N LEU A 34 1.49 -0.88 8.13
CA LEU A 34 1.77 -2.13 7.42
C LEU A 34 1.21 -2.07 6.00
N GLY A 35 2.06 -2.22 5.01
CA GLY A 35 1.68 -2.36 3.60
C GLY A 35 1.34 -3.81 3.24
N LEU A 36 0.13 -4.05 2.72
CA LEU A 36 -0.25 -5.31 2.11
C LEU A 36 -0.12 -5.20 0.59
N LEU A 37 1.00 -5.64 0.04
CA LEU A 37 1.39 -5.50 -1.36
C LEU A 37 1.05 -6.75 -2.16
N GLY A 38 0.62 -6.58 -3.41
CA GLY A 38 0.36 -7.70 -4.32
C GLY A 38 -0.39 -7.26 -5.56
N ALA A 39 -0.29 -8.04 -6.63
CA ALA A 39 -1.04 -7.82 -7.85
C ALA A 39 -2.56 -7.92 -7.63
N ASN A 40 -3.34 -7.44 -8.59
CA ASN A 40 -4.79 -7.62 -8.55
C ASN A 40 -5.15 -9.11 -8.57
N GLY A 41 -6.07 -9.52 -7.68
CA GLY A 41 -6.40 -10.93 -7.49
C GLY A 41 -5.44 -11.74 -6.61
N ALA A 42 -4.39 -11.13 -6.04
CA ALA A 42 -3.44 -11.83 -5.16
C ALA A 42 -4.03 -12.29 -3.82
N GLY A 43 -5.20 -11.80 -3.41
CA GLY A 43 -5.85 -12.13 -2.15
C GLY A 43 -5.89 -11.01 -1.11
N LYS A 44 -5.37 -9.79 -1.42
CA LYS A 44 -5.29 -8.65 -0.49
C LYS A 44 -6.65 -8.27 0.09
N SER A 45 -7.61 -7.86 -0.76
CA SER A 45 -8.95 -7.44 -0.32
C SER A 45 -9.72 -8.56 0.36
N THR A 46 -9.52 -9.82 -0.06
CA THR A 46 -10.08 -10.98 0.63
C THR A 46 -9.55 -11.08 2.05
N THR A 47 -8.23 -10.99 2.24
CA THR A 47 -7.58 -11.01 3.56
C THR A 47 -8.10 -9.87 4.44
N MET A 48 -8.18 -8.65 3.92
CA MET A 48 -8.70 -7.49 4.66
C MET A 48 -10.17 -7.64 5.04
N ASN A 49 -11.01 -8.12 4.11
CA ASN A 49 -12.43 -8.37 4.40
C ASN A 49 -12.62 -9.41 5.49
N ILE A 50 -11.78 -10.44 5.54
CA ILE A 50 -11.81 -11.43 6.62
C ILE A 50 -11.34 -10.79 7.94
N MET A 51 -10.24 -10.05 7.94
CA MET A 51 -9.73 -9.36 9.14
C MET A 51 -10.75 -8.36 9.72
N CYS A 52 -11.53 -7.71 8.86
CA CYS A 52 -12.60 -6.79 9.27
C CYS A 52 -13.90 -7.50 9.61
N GLY A 53 -13.96 -8.83 9.50
CA GLY A 53 -15.14 -9.64 9.76
C GLY A 53 -16.31 -9.37 8.81
N VAL A 54 -16.01 -8.90 7.60
CA VAL A 54 -16.97 -8.78 6.48
C VAL A 54 -17.16 -10.15 5.83
N LEU A 55 -16.09 -10.93 5.78
CA LEU A 55 -16.04 -12.27 5.23
C LEU A 55 -15.60 -13.27 6.31
N ASN A 56 -16.18 -14.48 6.32
CA ASN A 56 -15.70 -15.54 7.19
C ASN A 56 -14.61 -16.34 6.51
N GLN A 57 -13.53 -16.65 7.22
CA GLN A 57 -12.47 -17.53 6.73
C GLN A 57 -12.94 -18.98 6.59
N THR A 58 -12.34 -19.72 5.68
CA THR A 58 -12.56 -21.18 5.57
C THR A 58 -11.92 -21.91 6.76
N SER A 59 -10.67 -21.55 7.11
CA SER A 59 -9.96 -22.05 8.29
C SER A 59 -8.90 -21.05 8.77
N GLY A 60 -8.31 -21.31 9.93
CA GLY A 60 -7.37 -20.42 10.61
C GLY A 60 -8.02 -19.46 11.58
N ASN A 61 -7.21 -18.68 12.28
CA ASN A 61 -7.66 -17.76 13.32
C ASN A 61 -7.15 -16.34 13.07
N ILE A 62 -7.95 -15.37 13.52
CA ILE A 62 -7.56 -13.95 13.56
C ILE A 62 -7.86 -13.43 14.96
N PHE A 63 -6.85 -12.85 15.58
CA PHE A 63 -6.97 -12.20 16.87
C PHE A 63 -6.78 -10.71 16.70
N ILE A 64 -7.70 -9.92 17.26
CA ILE A 64 -7.63 -8.46 17.29
C ILE A 64 -7.61 -8.04 18.77
N ASN A 65 -6.55 -7.36 19.17
CA ASN A 65 -6.33 -7.00 20.58
C ASN A 65 -6.49 -8.22 21.52
N GLY A 66 -5.98 -9.40 21.10
CA GLY A 66 -6.10 -10.67 21.83
C GLY A 66 -7.45 -11.37 21.74
N ILE A 67 -8.46 -10.78 21.07
CA ILE A 67 -9.81 -11.33 20.96
C ILE A 67 -9.92 -12.11 19.65
N ASN A 68 -10.33 -13.39 19.73
CA ASN A 68 -10.61 -14.20 18.53
C ASN A 68 -11.83 -13.63 17.79
N LEU A 69 -11.60 -13.18 16.54
CA LEU A 69 -12.61 -12.53 15.71
C LEU A 69 -13.79 -13.46 15.38
N ARG A 70 -13.56 -14.77 15.25
CA ARG A 70 -14.60 -15.76 14.92
C ARG A 70 -15.50 -16.05 16.11
N GLU A 71 -14.92 -16.12 17.30
CA GLU A 71 -15.64 -16.46 18.54
C GLU A 71 -16.38 -15.24 19.12
N ASN A 72 -15.75 -14.06 19.06
CA ASN A 72 -16.26 -12.83 19.62
C ASN A 72 -16.24 -11.65 18.64
N PRO A 73 -16.97 -11.74 17.50
CA PRO A 73 -16.88 -10.77 16.42
C PRO A 73 -17.31 -9.36 16.80
N ILE A 74 -18.29 -9.22 17.69
CA ILE A 74 -18.78 -7.90 18.13
C ILE A 74 -17.70 -7.17 18.93
N GLU A 75 -17.06 -7.86 19.86
CA GLU A 75 -16.01 -7.27 20.69
C GLU A 75 -14.75 -6.95 19.87
N ALA A 76 -14.31 -7.87 19.02
CA ALA A 76 -13.16 -7.65 18.15
C ALA A 76 -13.35 -6.45 17.22
N LYS A 77 -14.54 -6.30 16.62
CA LYS A 77 -14.87 -5.19 15.71
C LYS A 77 -14.89 -3.81 16.35
N LYS A 78 -14.96 -3.71 17.68
CA LYS A 78 -14.82 -2.42 18.40
C LYS A 78 -13.42 -1.80 18.20
N TYR A 79 -12.42 -2.64 17.98
CA TYR A 79 -11.02 -2.23 17.80
C TYR A 79 -10.62 -1.99 16.35
N ILE A 80 -11.54 -2.20 15.37
CA ILE A 80 -11.24 -2.13 13.94
C ILE A 80 -12.02 -0.99 13.29
N GLY A 81 -11.31 -0.09 12.61
CA GLY A 81 -11.85 0.79 11.59
C GLY A 81 -11.61 0.21 10.20
N PHE A 82 -12.55 0.37 9.28
CA PHE A 82 -12.42 -0.16 7.93
C PHE A 82 -12.92 0.81 6.88
N LEU A 83 -12.08 1.05 5.88
CA LEU A 83 -12.43 1.74 4.65
C LEU A 83 -12.22 0.76 3.49
N PRO A 84 -13.29 0.24 2.87
CA PRO A 84 -13.18 -0.56 1.67
C PRO A 84 -12.82 0.31 0.46
N GLN A 85 -12.35 -0.32 -0.61
CA GLN A 85 -11.93 0.34 -1.86
C GLN A 85 -12.94 1.37 -2.40
N LYS A 86 -14.23 1.07 -2.27
CA LYS A 86 -15.31 2.04 -2.52
C LYS A 86 -15.92 2.43 -1.17
N PRO A 87 -15.75 3.68 -0.71
CA PRO A 87 -16.38 4.13 0.52
C PRO A 87 -17.91 3.92 0.48
N PRO A 88 -18.52 3.34 1.52
CA PRO A 88 -19.95 3.03 1.54
C PRO A 88 -20.78 4.28 1.87
N LEU A 89 -20.58 5.36 1.10
CA LEU A 89 -21.23 6.64 1.32
C LEU A 89 -22.68 6.63 0.83
N ASN A 90 -23.57 7.23 1.64
CA ASN A 90 -24.92 7.52 1.18
C ASN A 90 -24.95 8.91 0.51
N PRO A 91 -25.15 9.00 -0.82
CA PRO A 91 -25.02 10.24 -1.57
C PRO A 91 -26.02 11.34 -1.17
N ASP A 92 -27.15 10.96 -0.55
CA ASP A 92 -28.22 11.87 -0.17
C ASP A 92 -28.11 12.39 1.27
N MET A 93 -27.08 11.95 2.01
CA MET A 93 -26.76 12.49 3.33
C MET A 93 -25.71 13.60 3.23
N THR A 94 -25.76 14.53 4.18
CA THR A 94 -24.65 15.46 4.44
C THR A 94 -23.50 14.76 5.15
N VAL A 95 -22.34 15.39 5.19
CA VAL A 95 -21.17 14.85 5.93
C VAL A 95 -21.52 14.61 7.40
N ASP A 96 -22.17 15.59 8.05
CA ASP A 96 -22.60 15.47 9.45
C ASP A 96 -23.57 14.32 9.67
N GLU A 97 -24.64 14.25 8.89
CA GLU A 97 -25.64 13.19 9.00
C GLU A 97 -25.01 11.80 8.85
N TYR A 98 -24.13 11.65 7.86
CA TYR A 98 -23.46 10.39 7.60
C TYR A 98 -22.53 9.96 8.75
N LEU A 99 -21.71 10.88 9.27
CA LEU A 99 -20.80 10.58 10.37
C LEU A 99 -21.56 10.30 11.67
N HIS A 100 -22.62 11.04 11.98
CA HIS A 100 -23.51 10.72 13.10
C HIS A 100 -24.14 9.32 12.94
N PHE A 101 -24.65 9.01 11.74
CA PHE A 101 -25.18 7.68 11.43
C PHE A 101 -24.14 6.57 11.67
N CYS A 102 -22.91 6.75 11.18
CA CYS A 102 -21.82 5.78 11.39
C CYS A 102 -21.48 5.60 12.88
N ALA A 103 -21.42 6.69 13.66
CA ALA A 103 -21.16 6.64 15.08
C ALA A 103 -22.26 5.85 15.84
N HIS A 104 -23.52 6.06 15.48
CA HIS A 104 -24.63 5.30 16.06
C HIS A 104 -24.61 3.81 15.67
N LEU A 105 -24.27 3.47 14.41
CA LEU A 105 -24.08 2.09 13.98
C LEU A 105 -22.96 1.38 14.77
N ARG A 106 -21.93 2.12 15.18
CA ARG A 106 -20.84 1.64 16.06
C ARG A 106 -21.26 1.55 17.53
N ARG A 107 -22.52 1.86 17.86
CA ARG A 107 -23.08 1.85 19.24
C ARG A 107 -22.28 2.73 20.19
N MET A 108 -21.80 3.87 19.71
CA MET A 108 -21.13 4.86 20.54
C MET A 108 -22.15 5.50 21.52
N ASP A 109 -21.66 5.87 22.71
CA ASP A 109 -22.46 6.62 23.67
C ASP A 109 -22.92 7.94 23.03
N GLY A 110 -24.25 8.19 23.02
CA GLY A 110 -24.84 9.35 22.39
C GLY A 110 -24.27 10.69 22.87
N LYS A 111 -23.82 10.77 24.13
CA LYS A 111 -23.15 11.98 24.66
C LYS A 111 -21.78 12.22 24.05
N LYS A 112 -21.10 11.17 23.58
CA LYS A 112 -19.78 11.24 22.97
C LYS A 112 -19.83 11.45 21.45
N VAL A 113 -20.94 11.13 20.81
CA VAL A 113 -21.09 11.18 19.33
C VAL A 113 -20.77 12.56 18.76
N PRO A 114 -21.31 13.70 19.24
CA PRO A 114 -21.01 15.00 18.68
C PRO A 114 -19.51 15.32 18.70
N TYR A 115 -18.84 15.04 19.81
CA TYR A 115 -17.39 15.26 19.95
C TYR A 115 -16.56 14.38 19.02
N ALA A 116 -16.94 13.12 18.87
CA ALA A 116 -16.26 12.19 17.98
C ALA A 116 -16.42 12.58 16.50
N VAL A 117 -17.61 13.07 16.13
CA VAL A 117 -17.88 13.56 14.77
C VAL A 117 -17.00 14.79 14.47
N GLU A 118 -16.96 15.78 15.37
CA GLU A 118 -16.11 16.96 15.18
C GLU A 118 -14.64 16.57 15.09
N ALA A 119 -14.12 15.78 16.02
CA ALA A 119 -12.72 15.33 16.01
C ALA A 119 -12.36 14.56 14.72
N ALA A 120 -13.25 13.69 14.23
CA ALA A 120 -13.03 12.97 12.98
C ALA A 120 -13.03 13.91 11.75
N LYS A 121 -13.90 14.92 11.72
CA LYS A 121 -13.95 15.94 10.66
C LYS A 121 -12.68 16.79 10.66
N GLU A 122 -12.26 17.26 11.83
CA GLU A 122 -11.03 18.05 11.97
C GLU A 122 -9.81 17.26 11.49
N ARG A 123 -9.64 16.03 11.98
CA ARG A 123 -8.51 15.16 11.62
C ARG A 123 -8.47 14.85 10.12
N CYS A 124 -9.62 14.73 9.46
CA CYS A 124 -9.72 14.50 8.01
C CYS A 124 -9.81 15.78 7.18
N ALA A 125 -9.72 16.97 7.79
CA ALA A 125 -9.81 18.27 7.13
C ALA A 125 -11.09 18.45 6.29
N ILE A 126 -12.27 18.04 6.82
CA ILE A 126 -13.58 18.09 6.16
C ILE A 126 -14.63 18.90 6.93
N SER A 127 -14.26 19.58 8.02
CA SER A 127 -15.21 20.36 8.86
C SER A 127 -15.95 21.45 8.07
N HIS A 128 -15.31 22.06 7.09
CA HIS A 128 -15.92 23.08 6.23
C HIS A 128 -16.98 22.53 5.26
N PHE A 129 -17.09 21.19 5.13
CA PHE A 129 -18.12 20.52 4.33
C PHE A 129 -19.25 19.90 5.15
N SER A 130 -19.33 20.15 6.44
CA SER A 130 -20.29 19.52 7.38
C SER A 130 -21.72 19.41 6.84
N ARG A 131 -22.23 20.49 6.24
CA ARG A 131 -23.61 20.56 5.72
C ARG A 131 -23.73 20.22 4.23
N ARG A 132 -22.63 19.84 3.55
CA ARG A 132 -22.64 19.53 2.13
C ARG A 132 -23.06 18.07 1.91
N LEU A 133 -23.89 17.85 0.90
CA LEU A 133 -24.29 16.50 0.47
C LEU A 133 -23.07 15.73 -0.06
N LEU A 134 -22.97 14.45 0.30
CA LEU A 134 -21.84 13.58 -0.08
C LEU A 134 -21.67 13.46 -1.60
N ARG A 135 -22.77 13.43 -2.37
CA ARG A 135 -22.72 13.43 -3.84
C ARG A 135 -22.07 14.66 -4.46
N ASN A 136 -22.03 15.77 -3.72
CA ASN A 136 -21.48 17.04 -4.20
C ASN A 136 -20.00 17.24 -3.82
N LEU A 137 -19.36 16.22 -3.23
CA LEU A 137 -17.94 16.21 -2.90
C LEU A 137 -17.13 15.61 -4.05
N SER A 138 -15.91 16.12 -4.26
CA SER A 138 -14.94 15.45 -5.13
C SER A 138 -14.53 14.08 -4.58
N GLY A 139 -13.97 13.21 -5.41
CA GLY A 139 -13.50 11.87 -5.01
C GLY A 139 -12.58 11.90 -3.80
N GLY A 140 -11.61 12.84 -3.76
CA GLY A 140 -10.70 12.98 -2.61
C GLY A 140 -11.40 13.37 -1.31
N TYR A 141 -12.41 14.24 -1.36
CA TYR A 141 -13.20 14.56 -0.15
C TYR A 141 -14.14 13.43 0.25
N GLN A 142 -14.71 12.68 -0.69
CA GLN A 142 -15.44 11.45 -0.38
C GLN A 142 -14.55 10.43 0.30
N GLN A 143 -13.31 10.28 -0.14
CA GLN A 143 -12.31 9.43 0.48
C GLN A 143 -11.99 9.87 1.92
N ARG A 144 -11.81 11.18 2.15
CA ARG A 144 -11.61 11.73 3.51
C ARG A 144 -12.79 11.48 4.44
N VAL A 145 -14.03 11.57 3.95
CA VAL A 145 -15.23 11.17 4.71
C VAL A 145 -15.21 9.67 5.01
N GLY A 146 -14.79 8.85 4.04
CA GLY A 146 -14.60 7.41 4.23
C GLY A 146 -13.55 7.08 5.29
N ILE A 147 -12.44 7.82 5.35
CA ILE A 147 -11.43 7.71 6.41
C ILE A 147 -12.03 8.16 7.76
N ALA A 148 -12.73 9.29 7.79
CA ALA A 148 -13.35 9.81 9.01
C ALA A 148 -14.30 8.78 9.65
N GLN A 149 -15.17 8.12 8.87
CA GLN A 149 -16.04 7.06 9.39
C GLN A 149 -15.26 5.86 9.92
N ALA A 150 -14.10 5.53 9.32
CA ALA A 150 -13.28 4.42 9.78
C ALA A 150 -12.63 4.70 11.16
N ILE A 151 -12.30 5.97 11.47
CA ILE A 151 -11.63 6.35 12.72
C ILE A 151 -12.57 6.88 13.82
N ILE A 152 -13.84 7.15 13.52
CA ILE A 152 -14.78 7.89 14.37
C ILE A 152 -14.95 7.29 15.77
N HIS A 153 -14.91 5.96 15.90
CA HIS A 153 -15.06 5.25 17.18
C HIS A 153 -13.72 4.99 17.89
N ASN A 154 -12.66 5.68 17.47
CA ASN A 154 -11.30 5.58 18.01
C ASN A 154 -10.77 4.12 18.07
N PRO A 155 -10.73 3.40 16.93
CA PRO A 155 -10.23 2.03 16.88
C PRO A 155 -8.71 1.99 17.12
N LYS A 156 -8.20 0.83 17.53
CA LYS A 156 -6.75 0.59 17.66
C LYS A 156 -6.09 0.17 16.35
N VAL A 157 -6.87 -0.36 15.42
CA VAL A 157 -6.43 -0.81 14.10
C VAL A 157 -7.33 -0.18 13.05
N VAL A 158 -6.74 0.39 12.00
CA VAL A 158 -7.49 0.89 10.85
C VAL A 158 -7.02 0.18 9.59
N VAL A 159 -7.96 -0.30 8.80
CA VAL A 159 -7.70 -1.02 7.55
C VAL A 159 -8.20 -0.17 6.38
N PHE A 160 -7.31 0.13 5.45
CA PHE A 160 -7.58 0.91 4.25
C PHE A 160 -7.31 0.05 3.00
N ASP A 161 -8.36 -0.26 2.24
CA ASP A 161 -8.24 -1.03 1.00
C ASP A 161 -8.13 -0.08 -0.20
N GLU A 162 -6.93 0.05 -0.77
CA GLU A 162 -6.57 0.93 -1.89
C GLU A 162 -7.07 2.39 -1.73
N PRO A 163 -6.72 3.10 -0.64
CA PRO A 163 -7.32 4.39 -0.30
C PRO A 163 -6.95 5.53 -1.24
N THR A 164 -5.96 5.36 -2.10
CA THR A 164 -5.48 6.35 -3.07
C THR A 164 -5.97 6.09 -4.49
N ASN A 165 -6.70 4.99 -4.70
CA ASN A 165 -7.16 4.59 -6.02
C ASN A 165 -8.13 5.62 -6.62
N GLY A 166 -7.86 6.06 -7.87
CA GLY A 166 -8.70 7.01 -8.61
C GLY A 166 -8.57 8.46 -8.17
N LEU A 167 -7.57 8.80 -7.33
CA LEU A 167 -7.26 10.15 -6.92
C LEU A 167 -6.18 10.78 -7.82
N ASP A 168 -6.19 12.10 -7.90
CA ASP A 168 -5.12 12.84 -8.57
C ASP A 168 -3.82 12.87 -7.72
N PRO A 169 -2.65 13.22 -8.30
CA PRO A 169 -1.37 13.17 -7.60
C PRO A 169 -1.31 14.04 -6.33
N ILE A 170 -2.00 15.17 -6.31
CA ILE A 170 -2.02 16.07 -5.13
C ILE A 170 -2.82 15.41 -4.01
N GLN A 171 -4.00 14.90 -4.33
CA GLN A 171 -4.87 14.19 -3.38
C GLN A 171 -4.19 12.93 -2.82
N ILE A 172 -3.42 12.21 -3.64
CA ILE A 172 -2.63 11.04 -3.19
C ILE A 172 -1.67 11.45 -2.06
N VAL A 173 -0.91 12.53 -2.25
CA VAL A 173 0.03 13.04 -1.23
C VAL A 173 -0.70 13.43 0.05
N GLU A 174 -1.84 14.11 -0.07
CA GLU A 174 -2.65 14.52 1.08
C GLU A 174 -3.21 13.33 1.87
N ILE A 175 -3.73 12.29 1.18
CA ILE A 175 -4.24 11.08 1.82
C ILE A 175 -3.11 10.30 2.49
N ARG A 176 -1.93 10.21 1.88
CA ARG A 176 -0.74 9.59 2.48
C ARG A 176 -0.33 10.27 3.79
N ASN A 177 -0.28 11.60 3.80
CA ASN A 177 0.03 12.38 4.99
C ASN A 177 -0.99 12.13 6.09
N LEU A 178 -2.28 12.10 5.76
CA LEU A 178 -3.35 11.77 6.70
C LEU A 178 -3.21 10.34 7.26
N ILE A 179 -2.86 9.36 6.43
CA ILE A 179 -2.62 7.97 6.86
C ILE A 179 -1.45 7.91 7.84
N LYS A 180 -0.34 8.59 7.55
CA LYS A 180 0.84 8.67 8.44
C LYS A 180 0.48 9.32 9.78
N GLU A 181 -0.29 10.41 9.75
CA GLU A 181 -0.77 11.05 10.97
C GLU A 181 -1.65 10.11 11.81
N ILE A 182 -2.56 9.35 11.16
CA ILE A 182 -3.39 8.36 11.84
C ILE A 182 -2.52 7.25 12.47
N ALA A 183 -1.43 6.86 11.82
CA ALA A 183 -0.56 5.78 12.27
C ALA A 183 0.32 6.15 13.49
N THR A 184 0.40 7.42 13.86
CA THR A 184 1.20 7.86 15.03
C THR A 184 0.68 7.30 16.35
N ASP A 185 -0.62 7.00 16.44
CA ASP A 185 -1.30 6.57 17.68
C ASP A 185 -1.98 5.20 17.57
N ARG A 186 -1.92 4.54 16.40
CA ARG A 186 -2.56 3.25 16.15
C ARG A 186 -1.92 2.48 15.00
N ALA A 187 -2.26 1.22 14.87
CA ALA A 187 -1.86 0.42 13.73
C ALA A 187 -2.72 0.77 12.50
N VAL A 188 -2.06 0.93 11.35
CA VAL A 188 -2.73 1.10 10.05
C VAL A 188 -2.31 -0.02 9.11
N ILE A 189 -3.28 -0.62 8.43
CA ILE A 189 -3.05 -1.60 7.37
C ILE A 189 -3.49 -0.95 6.06
N LEU A 190 -2.59 -0.89 5.11
CA LEU A 190 -2.79 -0.28 3.81
C LEU A 190 -2.63 -1.33 2.72
N SER A 191 -3.67 -1.61 1.90
CA SER A 191 -3.47 -2.39 0.69
C SER A 191 -3.13 -1.49 -0.49
N THR A 192 -2.23 -1.94 -1.31
CA THR A 192 -1.92 -1.32 -2.60
C THR A 192 -1.28 -2.34 -3.55
N HIS A 193 -1.34 -2.06 -4.83
CA HIS A 193 -0.59 -2.78 -5.87
C HIS A 193 0.55 -1.93 -6.43
N ILE A 194 0.82 -0.77 -5.84
CA ILE A 194 1.80 0.24 -6.30
C ILE A 194 2.98 0.27 -5.34
N LEU A 195 4.14 -0.26 -5.76
CA LEU A 195 5.35 -0.33 -4.93
C LEU A 195 5.83 1.04 -4.40
N PRO A 196 5.93 2.10 -5.21
CA PRO A 196 6.31 3.42 -4.72
C PRO A 196 5.41 3.98 -3.61
N GLU A 197 4.14 3.56 -3.55
CA GLU A 197 3.25 3.94 -2.45
C GLU A 197 3.66 3.31 -1.13
N VAL A 198 4.00 2.03 -1.18
CA VAL A 198 4.46 1.28 0.01
C VAL A 198 5.76 1.85 0.53
N GLN A 199 6.74 2.06 -0.35
CA GLN A 199 8.06 2.61 0.00
C GLN A 199 7.99 3.97 0.70
N VAL A 200 7.02 4.81 0.29
CA VAL A 200 6.86 6.15 0.90
C VAL A 200 6.00 6.12 2.15
N SER A 201 5.05 5.16 2.27
CA SER A 201 3.97 5.24 3.28
C SER A 201 4.05 4.21 4.37
N CYS A 202 4.79 3.11 4.20
CA CYS A 202 4.77 1.97 5.11
C CYS A 202 6.08 1.80 5.87
N ASP A 203 5.98 1.25 7.06
CA ASP A 203 7.12 0.86 7.89
C ASP A 203 7.48 -0.62 7.67
N ASP A 204 6.45 -1.46 7.64
CA ASP A 204 6.56 -2.89 7.40
C ASP A 204 5.72 -3.27 6.15
N ILE A 205 6.06 -4.38 5.52
CA ILE A 205 5.39 -4.87 4.30
C ILE A 205 5.13 -6.37 4.38
N ILE A 206 3.96 -6.77 3.90
CA ILE A 206 3.64 -8.17 3.59
C ILE A 206 3.29 -8.25 2.11
N MET A 207 4.01 -9.08 1.38
CA MET A 207 3.76 -9.29 -0.04
C MET A 207 3.01 -10.60 -0.26
N ILE A 208 1.87 -10.49 -0.95
CA ILE A 208 1.00 -11.65 -1.24
C ILE A 208 0.98 -11.92 -2.74
N THR A 209 1.21 -13.19 -3.09
CA THR A 209 1.07 -13.70 -4.45
C THR A 209 0.27 -15.00 -4.44
N GLN A 210 -0.80 -15.06 -5.25
CA GLN A 210 -1.67 -16.26 -5.35
C GLN A 210 -2.17 -16.75 -3.98
N GLY A 211 -2.51 -15.81 -3.10
CA GLY A 211 -3.04 -16.10 -1.78
C GLY A 211 -2.01 -16.51 -0.73
N LYS A 212 -0.70 -16.50 -1.05
CA LYS A 212 0.39 -16.87 -0.14
C LYS A 212 1.27 -15.68 0.17
N CYS A 213 1.80 -15.63 1.40
CA CYS A 213 2.85 -14.68 1.76
C CYS A 213 4.16 -15.13 1.11
N VAL A 214 4.78 -14.23 0.35
CA VAL A 214 6.09 -14.45 -0.29
C VAL A 214 7.20 -13.60 0.32
N PHE A 215 6.82 -12.53 1.04
CA PHE A 215 7.74 -11.71 1.81
C PHE A 215 6.99 -11.10 3.00
N SER A 216 7.68 -10.95 4.14
CA SER A 216 7.20 -10.23 5.32
C SER A 216 8.41 -9.67 6.06
N GLY A 217 8.47 -8.35 6.22
CA GLY A 217 9.60 -7.66 6.86
C GLY A 217 9.44 -6.15 6.82
N SER A 218 10.48 -5.41 7.22
CA SER A 218 10.53 -3.96 7.11
C SER A 218 10.67 -3.51 5.65
N ILE A 219 10.35 -2.25 5.39
CA ILE A 219 10.55 -1.68 4.06
C ILE A 219 12.04 -1.63 3.68
N GLU A 220 12.92 -1.43 4.67
CA GLU A 220 14.37 -1.45 4.45
C GLU A 220 14.87 -2.84 4.03
N GLU A 221 14.37 -3.91 4.70
CA GLU A 221 14.69 -5.29 4.32
C GLU A 221 14.18 -5.61 2.92
N PHE A 222 12.99 -5.12 2.58
CA PHE A 222 12.41 -5.28 1.25
C PHE A 222 13.22 -4.56 0.17
N ASP A 223 13.63 -3.32 0.44
CA ASP A 223 14.44 -2.52 -0.47
C ASP A 223 15.82 -3.15 -0.72
N ASN A 224 16.41 -3.78 0.30
CA ASN A 224 17.67 -4.51 0.18
C ASN A 224 17.51 -5.86 -0.55
N TYR A 225 16.30 -6.44 -0.56
CA TYR A 225 16.01 -7.67 -1.27
C TYR A 225 15.93 -7.47 -2.80
N ILE A 226 15.59 -6.24 -3.23
CA ILE A 226 15.50 -5.89 -4.66
C ILE A 226 16.85 -5.34 -5.10
N GLU A 227 17.69 -6.19 -5.66
CA GLU A 227 18.91 -5.71 -6.33
C GLU A 227 18.54 -4.83 -7.51
N PRO A 228 19.16 -3.64 -7.63
CA PRO A 228 19.01 -2.82 -8.81
C PRO A 228 19.49 -3.60 -10.06
N ASN A 229 18.74 -3.53 -11.14
CA ASN A 229 19.06 -4.23 -12.39
C ASN A 229 19.19 -3.30 -13.60
N SER A 230 18.87 -2.03 -13.42
CA SER A 230 18.99 -1.03 -14.48
C SER A 230 19.34 0.35 -13.96
N LEU A 231 19.91 1.17 -14.86
CA LEU A 231 20.20 2.58 -14.67
C LEU A 231 19.45 3.38 -15.73
N VAL A 232 18.78 4.45 -15.33
CA VAL A 232 18.29 5.46 -16.27
C VAL A 232 19.26 6.62 -16.31
N VAL A 233 19.68 6.97 -17.52
CA VAL A 233 20.58 8.08 -17.78
C VAL A 233 19.97 9.06 -18.76
N SER A 234 20.20 10.36 -18.53
CA SER A 234 19.86 11.44 -19.45
C SER A 234 21.15 12.06 -19.98
N LEU A 235 21.30 12.10 -21.32
CA LEU A 235 22.52 12.51 -22.03
C LEU A 235 22.15 13.59 -23.05
N ASP A 236 22.68 14.82 -22.91
CA ASP A 236 22.38 15.91 -23.83
C ASP A 236 23.07 15.72 -25.20
N ALA A 237 24.28 15.12 -25.23
CA ALA A 237 24.96 14.67 -26.42
C ALA A 237 24.86 13.14 -26.51
N ALA A 238 23.71 12.66 -27.02
CA ALA A 238 23.37 11.25 -27.04
C ALA A 238 24.36 10.41 -27.89
N PRO A 239 25.01 9.38 -27.32
CA PRO A 239 25.86 8.47 -28.06
C PRO A 239 25.03 7.47 -28.87
N THR A 240 25.71 6.66 -29.69
CA THR A 240 25.09 5.49 -30.30
C THR A 240 24.78 4.42 -29.26
N VAL A 241 23.80 3.57 -29.55
CA VAL A 241 23.45 2.43 -28.64
C VAL A 241 24.67 1.50 -28.48
N ASP A 242 25.46 1.30 -29.51
CA ASP A 242 26.66 0.46 -29.45
C ASP A 242 27.73 1.03 -28.49
N ALA A 243 27.87 2.36 -28.43
CA ALA A 243 28.76 3.00 -27.47
C ALA A 243 28.30 2.79 -26.00
N LEU A 244 26.99 2.77 -25.75
CA LEU A 244 26.42 2.46 -24.43
C LEU A 244 26.58 0.97 -24.07
N LEU A 245 26.42 0.06 -25.04
CA LEU A 245 26.68 -1.37 -24.88
C LEU A 245 28.15 -1.71 -24.64
N ALA A 246 29.07 -0.86 -25.08
CA ALA A 246 30.48 -1.05 -24.84
C ALA A 246 30.91 -0.75 -23.39
N ILE A 247 30.07 -0.15 -22.57
CA ILE A 247 30.34 0.10 -21.15
C ILE A 247 30.41 -1.25 -20.41
N PRO A 248 31.43 -1.50 -19.58
CA PRO A 248 31.54 -2.74 -18.80
C PRO A 248 30.27 -3.02 -17.98
N ALA A 249 29.88 -4.29 -17.93
CA ALA A 249 28.71 -4.82 -17.24
C ALA A 249 27.34 -4.42 -17.84
N ILE A 250 27.24 -3.55 -18.85
CA ILE A 250 25.98 -3.28 -19.53
C ILE A 250 25.64 -4.47 -20.45
N SER A 251 24.44 -5.01 -20.27
CA SER A 251 23.94 -6.18 -21.01
C SER A 251 22.91 -5.83 -22.08
N HIS A 252 22.12 -4.76 -21.85
CA HIS A 252 21.09 -4.32 -22.77
C HIS A 252 20.81 -2.81 -22.60
N VAL A 253 20.43 -2.15 -23.69
CA VAL A 253 20.09 -0.71 -23.73
C VAL A 253 18.70 -0.53 -24.32
N GLU A 254 17.82 0.14 -23.59
CA GLU A 254 16.51 0.56 -24.04
C GLU A 254 16.49 2.09 -24.21
N LYS A 255 16.16 2.56 -25.42
CA LYS A 255 16.00 3.99 -25.69
C LYS A 255 14.62 4.45 -25.24
N LEU A 256 14.51 5.25 -24.18
CA LEU A 256 13.24 5.78 -23.66
C LEU A 256 12.82 7.05 -24.43
N THR A 257 13.76 7.94 -24.69
CA THR A 257 13.58 9.16 -25.50
C THR A 257 14.85 9.45 -26.29
N GLU A 258 14.89 10.55 -27.07
CA GLU A 258 16.10 10.96 -27.82
C GLU A 258 17.33 11.17 -26.92
N LYS A 259 17.13 11.52 -25.66
CA LYS A 259 18.20 11.84 -24.70
C LYS A 259 18.21 10.96 -23.47
N ARG A 260 17.25 10.03 -23.32
CA ARG A 260 17.10 9.23 -22.12
C ARG A 260 17.14 7.75 -22.45
N TYR A 261 18.00 7.01 -21.73
CA TYR A 261 18.26 5.60 -21.95
C TYR A 261 18.13 4.84 -20.64
N ARG A 262 17.62 3.61 -20.70
CA ARG A 262 17.68 2.63 -19.63
C ARG A 262 18.73 1.60 -19.96
N LEU A 263 19.73 1.46 -19.09
CA LEU A 263 20.86 0.57 -19.22
C LEU A 263 20.70 -0.59 -18.25
N PHE A 264 20.52 -1.80 -18.76
CA PHE A 264 20.46 -3.01 -17.94
C PHE A 264 21.88 -3.53 -17.73
N PHE A 265 22.19 -3.98 -16.50
CA PHE A 265 23.49 -4.48 -16.13
C PHE A 265 23.44 -5.86 -15.48
N THR A 266 24.54 -6.57 -15.49
CA THR A 266 24.69 -7.90 -14.90
C THR A 266 25.34 -7.87 -13.52
N ASP A 267 26.06 -6.79 -13.19
CA ASP A 267 26.72 -6.56 -11.91
C ASP A 267 26.49 -5.10 -11.50
N ALA A 268 26.00 -4.91 -10.28
CA ALA A 268 25.75 -3.58 -9.73
C ALA A 268 27.02 -2.89 -9.20
N THR A 269 28.12 -3.64 -9.03
CA THR A 269 29.37 -3.12 -8.48
C THR A 269 29.96 -2.06 -9.42
N ASP A 270 30.11 -0.85 -8.91
CA ASP A 270 30.71 0.29 -9.61
C ASP A 270 30.08 0.67 -10.96
N ILE A 271 28.86 0.17 -11.26
CA ILE A 271 28.20 0.42 -12.55
C ILE A 271 27.97 1.91 -12.82
N ALA A 272 27.62 2.68 -11.78
CA ALA A 272 27.42 4.12 -11.90
C ALA A 272 28.75 4.82 -12.30
N ASP A 273 29.86 4.41 -11.71
CA ASP A 273 31.19 4.94 -12.01
C ASP A 273 31.60 4.61 -13.44
N HIS A 274 31.36 3.38 -13.91
CA HIS A 274 31.63 2.99 -15.30
C HIS A 274 30.87 3.88 -16.30
N VAL A 275 29.58 4.16 -16.01
CA VAL A 275 28.75 5.01 -16.88
C VAL A 275 29.21 6.46 -16.83
N VAL A 276 29.54 7.00 -15.64
CA VAL A 276 30.06 8.37 -15.51
C VAL A 276 31.38 8.53 -16.23
N HIS A 277 32.32 7.60 -16.07
CA HIS A 277 33.62 7.63 -16.77
C HIS A 277 33.45 7.57 -18.30
N ALA A 278 32.56 6.70 -18.80
CA ALA A 278 32.27 6.62 -20.22
C ALA A 278 31.64 7.91 -20.76
N ALA A 279 30.69 8.49 -20.01
CA ALA A 279 30.02 9.73 -20.37
C ALA A 279 31.01 10.93 -20.45
N VAL A 280 31.96 11.01 -19.51
CA VAL A 280 33.03 12.04 -19.51
C VAL A 280 33.97 11.82 -20.66
N ALA A 281 34.45 10.59 -20.89
CA ALA A 281 35.38 10.27 -21.97
C ALA A 281 34.79 10.52 -23.37
N GLY A 282 33.46 10.29 -23.51
CA GLY A 282 32.74 10.48 -24.76
C GLY A 282 32.13 11.87 -24.96
N ASP A 283 32.25 12.78 -23.97
CA ASP A 283 31.60 14.11 -23.93
C ASP A 283 30.06 14.03 -24.13
N TRP A 284 29.42 13.02 -23.51
CA TRP A 284 27.98 12.78 -23.71
C TRP A 284 27.09 13.72 -22.90
N LYS A 285 27.68 14.59 -22.08
CA LYS A 285 26.97 15.56 -21.23
C LYS A 285 25.90 14.91 -20.39
N LEU A 286 26.31 14.04 -19.48
CA LEU A 286 25.41 13.37 -18.50
C LEU A 286 24.75 14.40 -17.60
N THR A 287 23.41 14.47 -17.61
CA THR A 287 22.61 15.40 -16.82
C THR A 287 21.86 14.71 -15.68
N GLU A 288 21.58 13.42 -15.82
CA GLU A 288 20.89 12.63 -14.80
C GLU A 288 21.41 11.19 -14.84
N ILE A 289 21.62 10.61 -13.68
CA ILE A 289 21.86 9.18 -13.50
C ILE A 289 21.03 8.69 -12.32
N ASN A 290 20.19 7.70 -12.53
CA ASN A 290 19.31 7.15 -11.51
C ASN A 290 19.30 5.62 -11.58
N LEU A 291 19.59 5.00 -10.43
CA LEU A 291 19.53 3.55 -10.29
C LEU A 291 18.07 3.13 -10.17
N GLU A 292 17.58 2.34 -11.11
CA GLU A 292 16.22 1.78 -11.03
C GLU A 292 16.26 0.39 -10.41
N ARG A 293 15.42 0.21 -9.42
CA ARG A 293 15.13 -1.11 -8.88
C ARG A 293 14.09 -1.80 -9.76
N GLY A 294 14.13 -3.12 -9.80
CA GLY A 294 13.22 -3.91 -10.62
C GLY A 294 11.75 -3.54 -10.41
N SER A 295 10.94 -3.73 -11.44
CA SER A 295 9.50 -3.53 -11.37
C SER A 295 8.87 -4.50 -10.37
N LEU A 296 7.67 -4.16 -9.86
CA LEU A 296 6.90 -5.06 -8.99
C LEU A 296 6.74 -6.45 -9.61
N ASP A 297 6.52 -6.52 -10.91
CA ASP A 297 6.38 -7.79 -11.64
C ASP A 297 7.69 -8.60 -11.64
N GLU A 298 8.85 -7.95 -11.72
CA GLU A 298 10.15 -8.61 -11.61
C GLU A 298 10.40 -9.12 -10.19
N VAL A 299 10.06 -8.31 -9.17
CA VAL A 299 10.13 -8.72 -7.77
C VAL A 299 9.20 -9.90 -7.51
N PHE A 300 7.97 -9.84 -8.03
CA PHE A 300 7.04 -10.97 -7.95
C PHE A 300 7.58 -12.21 -8.64
N ALA A 301 8.19 -12.07 -9.82
CA ALA A 301 8.78 -13.18 -10.56
C ALA A 301 9.95 -13.81 -9.78
N GLN A 302 10.80 -13.00 -9.18
CA GLN A 302 11.96 -13.41 -8.40
C GLN A 302 11.53 -14.13 -7.09
N LEU A 303 10.61 -13.52 -6.31
CA LEU A 303 10.08 -14.09 -5.06
C LEU A 303 9.19 -15.32 -5.27
N SER A 304 8.52 -15.45 -6.42
CA SER A 304 7.69 -16.62 -6.75
C SER A 304 8.48 -17.77 -7.39
N GLY A 305 9.81 -17.68 -7.50
CA GLY A 305 10.65 -18.72 -8.08
C GLY A 305 10.44 -18.93 -9.59
N LYS A 306 9.78 -18.01 -10.27
CA LYS A 306 9.66 -18.01 -11.73
C LYS A 306 10.88 -17.28 -12.30
N SER A 307 11.88 -18.06 -12.72
CA SER A 307 13.00 -17.56 -13.53
C SER A 307 12.51 -16.63 -14.64
N ARG A 308 13.27 -15.55 -14.85
CA ARG A 308 13.10 -14.61 -15.96
C ARG A 308 12.72 -15.36 -17.24
N VAL A 309 11.48 -15.25 -17.67
CA VAL A 309 11.15 -15.49 -19.06
C VAL A 309 11.56 -14.22 -19.78
N SER A 310 12.73 -14.25 -20.41
CA SER A 310 13.15 -13.30 -21.41
C SER A 310 12.04 -13.17 -22.45
N LYS A 311 11.34 -12.04 -22.46
CA LYS A 311 10.59 -11.63 -23.65
C LYS A 311 11.60 -11.04 -24.63
N LEU A 312 11.82 -11.78 -25.70
CA LEU A 312 12.38 -11.32 -26.96
C LEU A 312 11.48 -10.24 -27.57
#